data_feec9eb620a9e98cfbc5a9f393c5481e
#
_entry.id   feec9eb620a9e98cfbc5a9f393c5481e
#
_cell.length_a   1.000
_cell.length_b   1.000
_cell.length_c   1.000
_cell.angle_alpha   90.00
_cell.angle_beta   90.00
_cell.angle_gamma   90.00
#
_symmetry.space_group_name_H-M   'P 1'
#
loop_
_entity.id
_entity.type
_entity.pdbx_description
1 polymer ?
#
loop_
_entity_poly.entity_id
_entity_poly.type
_entity_poly.pdbx_seq_one_letter_code
_entity_poly.pdbx_strand_id
1 'polypeptide(L)'
;MLLVTFGLLSWDGVARLVRSETLQRREAGYILVARSLGGSASYIGRRHIIPNVTNTLVPAVFHLLALLVLVEAGVAFLGFHHVETYSWGSTIQEGIDPPWFKLGAGFEIDPHEIWWVSTFPTIALAVTLVSLKLVGDGLRDALDPKRQP
;
A
#
# COMPACT_ATOMS: atom_id res chain seq x y z
N MET A 1 4.99 2.65 -14.61
CA MET A 1 6.30 3.18 -14.19
C MET A 1 6.25 3.89 -12.83
N LEU A 2 5.28 4.78 -12.56
CA LEU A 2 5.18 5.55 -11.30
C LEU A 2 5.17 4.67 -10.04
N LEU A 3 4.38 3.58 -10.00
CA LEU A 3 4.33 2.67 -8.86
C LEU A 3 5.70 2.06 -8.51
N VAL A 4 6.48 1.68 -9.51
CA VAL A 4 7.83 1.13 -9.30
C VAL A 4 8.77 2.19 -8.74
N THR A 5 8.71 3.40 -9.28
CA THR A 5 9.53 4.53 -8.81
C THR A 5 9.18 4.91 -7.37
N PHE A 6 7.88 5.05 -7.05
CA PHE A 6 7.44 5.33 -5.68
C PHE A 6 7.75 4.19 -4.73
N GLY A 7 7.62 2.92 -5.17
CA GLY A 7 8.00 1.76 -4.38
C GLY A 7 9.49 1.76 -4.02
N LEU A 8 10.34 2.08 -5.00
CA LEU A 8 11.79 2.21 -4.79
C LEU A 8 12.15 3.40 -3.88
N LEU A 9 11.41 4.49 -3.91
CA LEU A 9 11.64 5.63 -3.03
C LEU A 9 11.09 5.41 -1.61
N SER A 10 10.12 4.54 -1.43
CA SER A 10 9.46 4.30 -0.14
C SER A 10 10.07 3.14 0.67
N TRP A 11 11.04 2.40 0.12
CA TRP A 11 11.65 1.25 0.79
C TRP A 11 12.37 1.61 2.11
N ASP A 12 12.86 2.84 2.23
CA ASP A 12 13.55 3.32 3.42
C ASP A 12 12.65 3.32 4.66
N GLY A 13 11.37 3.62 4.51
CA GLY A 13 10.37 3.52 5.57
C GLY A 13 10.20 2.10 6.08
N VAL A 14 10.10 1.13 5.16
CA VAL A 14 10.03 -0.30 5.49
C VAL A 14 11.33 -0.77 6.15
N ALA A 15 12.48 -0.35 5.64
CA ALA A 15 13.79 -0.69 6.21
C ALA A 15 13.95 -0.16 7.65
N ARG A 16 13.51 1.07 7.90
CA ARG A 16 13.49 1.65 9.26
C ARG A 16 12.57 0.90 10.20
N LEU A 17 11.38 0.50 9.73
CA LEU A 17 10.44 -0.31 10.51
C LEU A 17 11.07 -1.66 10.88
N VAL A 18 11.63 -2.39 9.92
CA VAL A 18 12.31 -3.67 10.16
C VAL A 18 13.46 -3.51 11.16
N ARG A 19 14.25 -2.45 11.00
CA ARG A 19 15.37 -2.16 11.91
C ARG A 19 14.88 -1.88 13.34
N SER A 20 13.87 -1.05 13.53
CA SER A 20 13.35 -0.70 14.86
C SER A 20 12.77 -1.92 15.55
N GLU A 21 11.97 -2.72 14.85
CA GLU A 21 11.41 -3.98 15.37
C GLU A 21 12.50 -4.99 15.74
N THR A 22 13.52 -5.13 14.89
CA THR A 22 14.65 -6.03 15.14
C THR A 22 15.42 -5.60 16.39
N LEU A 23 15.68 -4.30 16.58
CA LEU A 23 16.38 -3.78 17.75
C LEU A 23 15.59 -4.01 19.03
N GLN A 24 14.29 -3.73 19.04
CA GLN A 24 13.40 -4.01 20.17
C GLN A 24 13.41 -5.50 20.56
N ARG A 25 13.33 -6.40 19.57
CA ARG A 25 13.29 -7.84 19.80
C ARG A 25 14.63 -8.39 20.31
N ARG A 26 15.76 -7.81 19.92
CA ARG A 26 17.10 -8.25 20.39
C ARG A 26 17.30 -8.14 21.90
N GLU A 27 16.59 -7.23 22.56
CA GLU A 27 16.65 -6.97 24.01
C GLU A 27 15.60 -7.77 24.79
N ALA A 28 14.74 -8.51 24.11
CA ALA A 28 13.72 -9.32 24.76
C ALA A 28 14.34 -10.47 25.58
N GLY A 29 13.80 -10.72 26.75
CA GLY A 29 14.35 -11.70 27.71
C GLY A 29 14.53 -13.11 27.13
N TYR A 30 13.61 -13.58 26.27
CA TYR A 30 13.73 -14.88 25.62
C TYR A 30 14.91 -14.98 24.65
N ILE A 31 15.31 -13.86 24.04
CA ILE A 31 16.51 -13.80 23.17
C ILE A 31 17.78 -13.87 24.01
N LEU A 32 17.79 -13.20 25.17
CA LEU A 32 18.93 -13.24 26.09
C LEU A 32 19.13 -14.67 26.63
N VAL A 33 18.05 -15.35 27.01
CA VAL A 33 18.11 -16.76 27.41
C VAL A 33 18.61 -17.66 26.29
N ALA A 34 18.10 -17.52 25.06
CA ALA A 34 18.56 -18.31 23.92
C ALA A 34 20.06 -18.09 23.63
N ARG A 35 20.56 -16.87 23.84
CA ARG A 35 21.97 -16.54 23.70
C ARG A 35 22.82 -17.16 24.81
N SER A 36 22.34 -17.13 26.06
CA SER A 36 23.04 -17.74 27.21
C SER A 36 23.17 -19.26 27.06
N LEU A 37 22.21 -19.89 26.38
CA LEU A 37 22.25 -21.33 26.06
C LEU A 37 23.13 -21.66 24.83
N GLY A 38 23.90 -20.69 24.32
CA GLY A 38 24.83 -20.91 23.19
C GLY A 38 24.17 -20.82 21.80
N GLY A 39 22.96 -20.27 21.70
CA GLY A 39 22.27 -20.08 20.42
C GLY A 39 23.07 -19.16 19.48
N SER A 40 23.35 -19.62 18.25
CA SER A 40 24.03 -18.82 17.25
C SER A 40 23.15 -17.65 16.77
N ALA A 41 23.79 -16.56 16.30
CA ALA A 41 23.08 -15.40 15.77
C ALA A 41 22.13 -15.76 14.62
N SER A 42 22.52 -16.71 13.77
CA SER A 42 21.70 -17.21 12.66
C SER A 42 20.48 -17.98 13.16
N TYR A 43 20.64 -18.82 14.18
CA TYR A 43 19.53 -19.53 14.81
C TYR A 43 18.52 -18.56 15.44
N ILE A 44 19.01 -17.61 16.24
CA ILE A 44 18.17 -16.60 16.89
C ILE A 44 17.44 -15.75 15.85
N GLY A 45 18.14 -15.33 14.79
CA GLY A 45 17.54 -14.56 13.70
C GLY A 45 16.39 -15.30 13.04
N ARG A 46 16.62 -16.53 12.58
CA ARG A 46 15.63 -17.31 11.81
C ARG A 46 14.48 -17.81 12.68
N ARG A 47 14.75 -18.23 13.92
CA ARG A 47 13.75 -18.90 14.77
C ARG A 47 12.94 -17.93 15.61
N HIS A 48 13.51 -16.78 15.98
CA HIS A 48 12.90 -15.85 16.93
C HIS A 48 12.66 -14.44 16.35
N ILE A 49 13.61 -13.86 15.62
CA ILE A 49 13.49 -12.48 15.16
C ILE A 49 12.60 -12.40 13.90
N ILE A 50 12.94 -13.14 12.84
CA ILE A 50 12.23 -13.06 11.55
C ILE A 50 10.73 -13.31 11.70
N PRO A 51 10.24 -14.39 12.35
CA PRO A 51 8.80 -14.63 12.45
C PRO A 51 8.08 -13.49 13.17
N ASN A 52 8.69 -12.94 14.22
CA ASN A 52 8.09 -11.84 14.97
C ASN A 52 8.08 -10.50 14.22
N VAL A 53 9.13 -10.21 13.44
CA VAL A 53 9.19 -9.00 12.59
C VAL A 53 8.21 -9.10 11.43
N THR A 54 8.01 -10.30 10.87
CA THR A 54 7.06 -10.54 9.78
C THR A 54 5.63 -10.16 10.17
N ASN A 55 5.23 -10.40 11.41
CA ASN A 55 3.90 -10.04 11.92
C ASN A 55 3.63 -8.52 11.87
N THR A 56 4.67 -7.70 12.04
CA THR A 56 4.56 -6.23 11.92
C THR A 56 4.76 -5.78 10.48
N LEU A 57 5.63 -6.47 9.73
CA LEU A 57 6.00 -6.11 8.37
C LEU A 57 4.86 -6.34 7.37
N VAL A 58 4.16 -7.47 7.46
CA VAL A 58 3.09 -7.83 6.51
C VAL A 58 1.99 -6.76 6.46
N PRO A 59 1.37 -6.34 7.58
CA PRO A 59 0.38 -5.25 7.54
C PRO A 59 0.96 -3.94 7.01
N ALA A 60 2.20 -3.60 7.39
CA ALA A 60 2.85 -2.38 6.96
C ALA A 60 3.03 -2.32 5.42
N VAL A 61 3.36 -3.46 4.79
CA VAL A 61 3.45 -3.56 3.33
C VAL A 61 2.08 -3.33 2.66
N PHE A 62 1.00 -3.90 3.19
CA PHE A 62 -0.35 -3.66 2.65
C PHE A 62 -0.79 -2.21 2.79
N HIS A 63 -0.48 -1.54 3.90
CA HIS A 63 -0.73 -0.11 4.07
C HIS A 63 0.09 0.74 3.08
N LEU A 64 1.35 0.38 2.86
CA LEU A 64 2.19 1.04 1.87
C LEU A 64 1.64 0.86 0.45
N LEU A 65 1.19 -0.34 0.10
CA LEU A 65 0.56 -0.60 -1.21
C LEU A 65 -0.69 0.26 -1.40
N ALA A 66 -1.56 0.35 -0.39
CA ALA A 66 -2.74 1.22 -0.45
C ALA A 66 -2.36 2.70 -0.65
N LEU A 67 -1.33 3.18 0.07
CA LEU A 67 -0.81 4.53 -0.09
C LEU A 67 -0.26 4.76 -1.50
N LEU A 68 0.50 3.82 -2.04
CA LEU A 68 1.07 3.93 -3.39
C LEU A 68 -0.02 3.99 -4.47
N VAL A 69 -1.08 3.18 -4.35
CA VAL A 69 -2.24 3.22 -5.25
C VAL A 69 -2.94 4.58 -5.16
N LEU A 70 -3.11 5.12 -3.96
CA LEU A 70 -3.74 6.44 -3.76
C LEU A 70 -2.88 7.57 -4.35
N VAL A 71 -1.57 7.53 -4.14
CA VAL A 71 -0.63 8.54 -4.68
C VAL A 71 -0.61 8.47 -6.21
N GLU A 72 -0.57 7.26 -6.79
CA GLU A 72 -0.62 7.08 -8.24
C GLU A 72 -1.91 7.69 -8.81
N ALA A 73 -3.07 7.34 -8.23
CA ALA A 73 -4.35 7.88 -8.67
C ALA A 73 -4.41 9.40 -8.52
N GLY A 74 -3.86 9.96 -7.45
CA GLY A 74 -3.77 11.41 -7.25
C GLY A 74 -2.89 12.11 -8.27
N VAL A 75 -1.72 11.56 -8.58
CA VAL A 75 -0.80 12.11 -9.60
C VAL A 75 -1.41 12.03 -10.98
N ALA A 76 -2.07 10.91 -11.31
CA ALA A 76 -2.77 10.73 -12.57
C ALA A 76 -3.98 11.69 -12.70
N PHE A 77 -4.74 11.89 -11.62
CA PHE A 77 -5.83 12.87 -11.55
C PHE A 77 -5.37 14.30 -11.82
N LEU A 78 -4.18 14.67 -11.37
CA LEU A 78 -3.58 15.98 -11.63
C LEU A 78 -3.03 16.12 -13.06
N GLY A 79 -3.16 15.10 -13.92
CA GLY A 79 -2.72 15.10 -15.31
C GLY A 79 -1.26 14.70 -15.52
N PHE A 80 -0.53 14.30 -14.47
CA PHE A 80 0.86 13.83 -14.57
C PHE A 80 0.93 12.33 -14.91
N HIS A 81 0.24 11.91 -15.96
CA HIS A 81 0.26 10.53 -16.45
C HIS A 81 0.70 10.47 -17.91
N HIS A 82 1.23 9.31 -18.33
CA HIS A 82 1.50 9.10 -19.76
C HIS A 82 0.17 8.91 -20.51
N VAL A 83 0.05 9.57 -21.66
CA VAL A 83 -1.15 9.57 -22.51
C VAL A 83 -1.61 8.15 -22.90
N GLU A 84 -0.70 7.17 -22.88
CA GLU A 84 -0.99 5.77 -23.25
C GLU A 84 -1.36 4.88 -22.04
N THR A 85 -1.36 5.41 -20.82
CA THR A 85 -1.65 4.62 -19.62
C THR A 85 -2.94 5.07 -18.98
N TYR A 86 -3.94 4.20 -19.01
CA TYR A 86 -5.19 4.41 -18.28
C TYR A 86 -4.99 4.09 -16.80
N SER A 87 -5.45 4.98 -15.93
CA SER A 87 -5.51 4.76 -14.49
C SER A 87 -6.85 5.24 -13.96
N TRP A 88 -7.23 4.77 -12.78
CA TRP A 88 -8.46 5.26 -12.16
C TRP A 88 -8.45 6.77 -11.94
N GLY A 89 -7.28 7.34 -11.58
CA GLY A 89 -7.13 8.77 -11.39
C GLY A 89 -7.36 9.56 -12.67
N SER A 90 -6.77 9.13 -13.80
CA SER A 90 -6.99 9.79 -15.10
C SER A 90 -8.44 9.68 -15.56
N THR A 91 -9.08 8.52 -15.39
CA THR A 91 -10.49 8.33 -15.75
C THR A 91 -11.43 9.18 -14.90
N ILE A 92 -11.12 9.36 -13.60
CA ILE A 92 -11.88 10.26 -12.72
C ILE A 92 -11.74 11.70 -13.22
N GLN A 93 -10.54 12.13 -13.57
CA GLN A 93 -10.28 13.47 -14.08
C GLN A 93 -11.00 13.72 -15.42
N GLU A 94 -10.97 12.76 -16.34
CA GLU A 94 -11.68 12.82 -17.63
C GLU A 94 -13.21 12.90 -17.46
N GLY A 95 -13.76 12.27 -16.41
CA GLY A 95 -15.19 12.35 -16.10
C GLY A 95 -15.62 13.69 -15.49
N ILE A 96 -14.68 14.44 -14.86
CA ILE A 96 -14.96 15.76 -14.28
C ILE A 96 -14.69 16.87 -15.29
N ASP A 97 -13.62 16.76 -16.08
CA ASP A 97 -13.18 17.75 -17.05
C ASP A 97 -12.85 17.06 -18.39
N PRO A 98 -13.88 16.66 -19.17
CA PRO A 98 -13.67 15.86 -20.35
C PRO A 98 -12.91 16.65 -21.43
N PRO A 99 -11.83 16.09 -22.01
CA PRO A 99 -11.00 16.77 -22.99
C PRO A 99 -11.72 17.11 -24.29
N TRP A 100 -12.75 16.35 -24.68
CA TRP A 100 -13.59 16.62 -25.87
C TRP A 100 -14.49 17.86 -25.71
N PHE A 101 -14.82 18.25 -24.48
CA PHE A 101 -15.55 19.48 -24.21
C PHE A 101 -14.72 20.73 -24.58
N LYS A 102 -13.40 20.65 -24.33
CA LYS A 102 -12.44 21.74 -24.67
C LYS A 102 -12.17 21.86 -26.17
N LEU A 103 -12.35 20.79 -26.93
CA LEU A 103 -12.07 20.74 -28.37
C LEU A 103 -13.19 21.30 -29.25
N GLY A 104 -14.30 21.77 -28.68
CA GLY A 104 -15.40 22.35 -29.45
C GLY A 104 -16.02 21.39 -30.47
N ALA A 105 -15.97 20.08 -30.22
CA ALA A 105 -16.33 19.03 -31.14
C ALA A 105 -17.86 18.92 -31.43
N GLY A 106 -18.63 19.95 -31.12
CA GLY A 106 -20.06 20.04 -31.49
C GLY A 106 -20.99 19.04 -30.78
N PHE A 107 -20.49 18.25 -29.87
CA PHE A 107 -21.30 17.39 -29.02
C PHE A 107 -21.63 18.14 -27.73
N GLU A 108 -22.84 18.67 -27.64
CA GLU A 108 -23.40 19.20 -26.39
C GLU A 108 -23.81 18.04 -25.47
N ILE A 109 -22.82 17.24 -25.01
CA ILE A 109 -23.07 16.31 -23.94
C ILE A 109 -22.88 17.09 -22.62
N ASP A 110 -23.97 17.26 -21.88
CA ASP A 110 -23.89 17.88 -20.56
C ASP A 110 -22.97 17.02 -19.65
N PRO A 111 -21.94 17.62 -19.01
CA PRO A 111 -21.10 16.89 -18.05
C PRO A 111 -21.91 16.14 -16.99
N HIS A 112 -23.11 16.62 -16.66
CA HIS A 112 -24.05 15.94 -15.75
C HIS A 112 -24.60 14.62 -16.30
N GLU A 113 -24.60 14.42 -17.61
CA GLU A 113 -25.05 13.17 -18.22
C GLU A 113 -24.01 12.05 -18.16
N ILE A 114 -22.74 12.37 -17.90
CA ILE A 114 -21.61 11.41 -17.87
C ILE A 114 -21.05 11.18 -16.46
N TRP A 115 -21.84 11.45 -15.43
CA TRP A 115 -21.43 11.31 -14.02
C TRP A 115 -20.84 9.94 -13.67
N TRP A 116 -21.23 8.87 -14.38
CA TRP A 116 -20.74 7.52 -14.14
C TRP A 116 -19.26 7.36 -14.49
N VAL A 117 -18.71 8.16 -15.40
CA VAL A 117 -17.29 8.08 -15.82
C VAL A 117 -16.37 8.40 -14.65
N SER A 118 -16.73 9.32 -13.77
CA SER A 118 -15.97 9.62 -12.55
C SER A 118 -16.39 8.76 -11.35
N THR A 119 -17.68 8.40 -11.25
CA THR A 119 -18.22 7.73 -10.07
C THR A 119 -17.76 6.27 -9.97
N PHE A 120 -17.82 5.49 -11.06
CA PHE A 120 -17.41 4.08 -11.01
C PHE A 120 -15.92 3.88 -10.69
N PRO A 121 -14.97 4.60 -11.30
CA PRO A 121 -13.57 4.50 -10.92
C PRO A 121 -13.30 4.96 -9.48
N THR A 122 -14.03 5.97 -8.99
CA THR A 122 -13.92 6.42 -7.59
C THR A 122 -14.35 5.32 -6.62
N ILE A 123 -15.47 4.65 -6.90
CA ILE A 123 -15.94 3.53 -6.08
C ILE A 123 -14.94 2.37 -6.16
N ALA A 124 -14.46 2.03 -7.37
CA ALA A 124 -13.47 0.96 -7.54
C ALA A 124 -12.18 1.24 -6.76
N LEU A 125 -11.68 2.48 -6.81
CA LEU A 125 -10.53 2.91 -6.04
C LEU A 125 -10.79 2.78 -4.53
N ALA A 126 -11.91 3.29 -4.04
CA ALA A 126 -12.29 3.21 -2.63
C ALA A 126 -12.38 1.76 -2.14
N VAL A 127 -13.05 0.88 -2.88
CA VAL A 127 -13.16 -0.56 -2.57
C VAL A 127 -11.79 -1.21 -2.53
N THR A 128 -10.91 -0.90 -3.47
CA THR A 128 -9.55 -1.45 -3.51
C THR A 128 -8.73 -1.02 -2.29
N LEU A 129 -8.77 0.26 -1.92
CA LEU A 129 -8.05 0.78 -0.75
C LEU A 129 -8.55 0.14 0.55
N VAL A 130 -9.87 0.03 0.71
CA VAL A 130 -10.48 -0.64 1.87
C VAL A 130 -10.11 -2.12 1.90
N SER A 131 -10.16 -2.82 0.76
CA SER A 131 -9.80 -4.23 0.67
C SER A 131 -8.34 -4.48 1.03
N LEU A 132 -7.41 -3.67 0.53
CA LEU A 132 -5.99 -3.77 0.89
C LEU A 132 -5.77 -3.58 2.39
N LYS A 133 -6.46 -2.61 3.00
CA LYS A 133 -6.39 -2.39 4.44
C LYS A 133 -6.94 -3.58 5.22
N LEU A 134 -8.12 -4.08 4.87
CA LEU A 134 -8.74 -5.22 5.54
C LEU A 134 -7.90 -6.49 5.43
N VAL A 135 -7.30 -6.75 4.28
CA VAL A 135 -6.37 -7.88 4.08
C VAL A 135 -5.15 -7.72 4.99
N GLY A 136 -4.55 -6.52 5.04
CA GLY A 136 -3.42 -6.24 5.92
C GLY A 136 -3.75 -6.46 7.40
N ASP A 137 -4.89 -5.97 7.85
CA ASP A 137 -5.36 -6.13 9.23
C ASP A 137 -5.71 -7.60 9.54
N GLY A 138 -6.39 -8.30 8.62
CA GLY A 138 -6.72 -9.72 8.77
C GLY A 138 -5.47 -10.61 8.83
N LEU A 139 -4.45 -10.33 8.03
CA LEU A 139 -3.17 -11.04 8.11
C LEU A 139 -2.43 -10.77 9.41
N ARG A 140 -2.50 -9.54 9.93
CA ARG A 140 -1.96 -9.22 11.25
C ARG A 140 -2.62 -10.05 12.35
N ASP A 141 -3.95 -10.12 12.33
CA ASP A 141 -4.72 -10.88 13.33
C ASP A 141 -4.45 -12.39 13.24
N ALA A 142 -4.30 -12.91 12.02
CA ALA A 142 -3.97 -14.33 11.79
C ALA A 142 -2.54 -14.69 12.21
N LEU A 143 -1.60 -13.73 12.14
CA LEU A 143 -0.20 -13.93 12.50
C LEU A 143 0.09 -13.63 13.97
N ASP A 144 -0.85 -13.03 14.74
CA ASP A 144 -0.65 -12.70 16.15
C ASP A 144 -0.89 -13.93 17.04
N PRO A 145 0.16 -14.53 17.65
CA PRO A 145 0.02 -15.73 18.47
C PRO A 145 -0.73 -15.50 19.79
N LYS A 146 -0.98 -14.24 20.18
CA LYS A 146 -1.68 -13.91 21.43
C LYS A 146 -3.21 -14.04 21.34
N ARG A 147 -3.75 -14.20 20.15
CA ARG A 147 -5.20 -14.36 19.90
C ARG A 147 -5.64 -15.80 19.65
N GLN A 148 -4.72 -16.77 19.74
CA GLN A 148 -5.12 -18.19 19.72
C GLN A 148 -5.63 -18.57 21.12
N PRO A 149 -6.89 -19.05 21.22
CA PRO A 149 -7.49 -19.48 22.49
C PRO A 149 -6.78 -20.69 23.12
#